data_d8b73bd9eb7ba38ac97ae1318bd208d5
#
_entry.id   d8b73bd9eb7ba38ac97ae1318bd208d5
#
_cell.length_a   1.000
_cell.length_b   1.000
_cell.length_c   1.000
_cell.angle_alpha   90.00
_cell.angle_beta   90.00
_cell.angle_gamma   90.00
#
_symmetry.space_group_name_H-M   'P 1'
#
loop_
_entity.id
_entity.type
_entity.pdbx_description
1 polymer ?
#
loop_
_entity_poly.entity_id
_entity_poly.type
_entity_poly.pdbx_seq_one_letter_code
_entity_poly.pdbx_strand_id
1 'polypeptide(L)'
;MTLHRILLAACLLAGAIRPATAQGRYAEIARLRSMNEGVYGIRSTADGEHYTTLEGNQVLRYSYAADTPGEKLLPATASELRIAGYALSPDERRILLWSGRTPIYRHSFTTSYHLAEGQSVRPVLREAEAPRDATFSPDGRQIAYSDRNDLYLYDIASGRTTRLTDDGVWNEVINGTTDWVYEEEFGFTKAFAFSPDSRQIAFLRFDERNVPTMEMMRFDNKLYNTPYTFKYPKAGERNSTVELWVCDLQSGAKRRIDTGAESDQYLPGLGWTPDGKLFYQRLNRRQNTFEVAVCEPGGPPHTVYEERSQQYVERPSSRSILFVDKDRFLVRQESHTGWMHLYLYNVRAGLLGAVTRGEWEVTEVVGATSKRVWYLSTEGSPIRRNLYSVRLDGRDKRRLTTGEGFYSVAPSAGM
;
A
#
# COMPACT_ATOMS: atom_id res chain seq x y z
N MET A 1 1.61 -46.45 59.74
CA MET A 1 1.36 -45.00 59.71
C MET A 1 2.40 -44.26 58.91
N THR A 2 2.80 -44.73 57.73
CA THR A 2 3.94 -44.10 57.00
C THR A 2 3.74 -43.94 55.48
N LEU A 3 2.77 -44.63 54.86
CA LEU A 3 2.60 -44.56 53.41
C LEU A 3 1.68 -43.41 52.95
N HIS A 4 0.66 -43.04 53.75
CA HIS A 4 -0.29 -41.97 53.40
C HIS A 4 0.27 -40.55 53.53
N ARG A 5 1.28 -40.34 54.38
CA ARG A 5 1.93 -39.03 54.53
C ARG A 5 2.94 -38.71 53.44
N ILE A 6 3.53 -39.73 52.83
CA ILE A 6 4.49 -39.55 51.73
C ILE A 6 3.77 -39.23 50.43
N LEU A 7 2.57 -39.81 50.16
CA LEU A 7 1.78 -39.48 48.97
C LEU A 7 1.21 -38.06 49.03
N LEU A 8 0.81 -37.55 50.19
CA LEU A 8 0.31 -36.16 50.30
C LEU A 8 1.42 -35.12 50.11
N ALA A 9 2.65 -35.41 50.55
CA ALA A 9 3.78 -34.52 50.35
C ALA A 9 4.24 -34.51 48.89
N ALA A 10 4.18 -35.62 48.18
CA ALA A 10 4.51 -35.70 46.75
C ALA A 10 3.47 -34.98 45.85
N CYS A 11 2.17 -35.04 46.22
CA CYS A 11 1.14 -34.30 45.53
C CYS A 11 1.21 -32.78 45.76
N LEU A 12 1.65 -32.33 46.92
CA LEU A 12 1.85 -30.92 47.24
C LEU A 12 3.08 -30.34 46.56
N LEU A 13 4.14 -31.13 46.36
CA LEU A 13 5.33 -30.69 45.60
C LEU A 13 5.08 -30.66 44.09
N ALA A 14 4.27 -31.55 43.52
CA ALA A 14 3.92 -31.55 42.10
C ALA A 14 2.96 -30.40 41.70
N GLY A 15 2.16 -29.91 42.67
CA GLY A 15 1.24 -28.78 42.44
C GLY A 15 1.90 -27.38 42.43
N ALA A 16 3.06 -27.26 43.10
CA ALA A 16 3.73 -25.95 43.29
C ALA A 16 4.72 -25.57 42.15
N ILE A 17 5.06 -26.51 41.26
CA ILE A 17 6.09 -26.27 40.23
C ILE A 17 5.50 -25.78 38.89
N ARG A 18 4.19 -25.99 38.66
CA ARG A 18 3.57 -25.65 37.34
C ARG A 18 3.25 -24.18 37.08
N PRO A 19 2.83 -23.34 38.02
CA PRO A 19 2.55 -21.93 37.72
C PRO A 19 3.81 -21.10 37.45
N ALA A 20 4.92 -21.40 38.12
CA ALA A 20 6.17 -20.64 37.97
C ALA A 20 6.85 -20.82 36.61
N THR A 21 6.72 -22.00 35.98
CA THR A 21 7.31 -22.27 34.66
C THR A 21 6.52 -21.63 33.51
N ALA A 22 5.19 -21.53 33.62
CA ALA A 22 4.35 -20.88 32.62
C ALA A 22 4.52 -19.34 32.65
N GLN A 23 4.55 -18.75 33.84
CA GLN A 23 4.83 -17.32 34.03
C GLN A 23 6.26 -16.94 33.62
N GLY A 24 7.26 -17.79 33.90
CA GLY A 24 8.65 -17.57 33.47
C GLY A 24 8.78 -17.54 31.93
N ARG A 25 8.15 -18.49 31.23
CA ARG A 25 8.15 -18.51 29.74
C ARG A 25 7.40 -17.33 29.13
N TYR A 26 6.30 -16.90 29.72
CA TYR A 26 5.57 -15.74 29.25
C TYR A 26 6.38 -14.45 29.42
N ALA A 27 7.02 -14.28 30.57
CA ALA A 27 7.90 -13.14 30.82
C ALA A 27 9.14 -13.13 29.89
N GLU A 28 9.69 -14.30 29.56
CA GLU A 28 10.78 -14.45 28.60
C GLU A 28 10.35 -14.08 27.20
N ILE A 29 9.18 -14.53 26.74
CA ILE A 29 8.61 -14.15 25.45
C ILE A 29 8.31 -12.64 25.40
N ALA A 30 7.76 -12.06 26.47
CA ALA A 30 7.53 -10.63 26.57
C ALA A 30 8.83 -9.82 26.51
N ARG A 31 9.89 -10.31 27.17
CA ARG A 31 11.23 -9.72 27.11
C ARG A 31 11.85 -9.80 25.71
N LEU A 32 11.72 -10.93 25.01
CA LEU A 32 12.19 -11.06 23.63
C LEU A 32 11.51 -10.06 22.70
N ARG A 33 10.22 -9.78 22.89
CA ARG A 33 9.51 -8.74 22.12
C ARG A 33 10.03 -7.34 22.40
N SER A 34 10.43 -7.03 23.63
CA SER A 34 11.00 -5.73 24.01
C SER A 34 12.46 -5.53 23.57
N MET A 35 13.14 -6.61 23.16
CA MET A 35 14.52 -6.58 22.65
C MET A 35 14.58 -6.43 21.12
N ASN A 36 13.43 -6.29 20.45
CA ASN A 36 13.38 -6.09 19.01
C ASN A 36 13.79 -4.64 18.70
N GLU A 37 15.06 -4.43 18.47
CA GLU A 37 15.61 -3.17 18.01
C GLU A 37 15.50 -3.12 16.48
N GLY A 38 14.79 -2.14 15.96
CA GLY A 38 14.62 -1.96 14.52
C GLY A 38 14.27 -0.53 14.17
N VAL A 39 14.71 -0.09 13.02
CA VAL A 39 14.29 1.19 12.44
C VAL A 39 13.06 0.94 11.58
N TYR A 40 11.94 1.54 11.95
CA TYR A 40 10.65 1.35 11.29
C TYR A 40 10.19 2.63 10.60
N GLY A 41 9.38 2.46 9.53
CA GLY A 41 8.76 3.58 8.85
C GLY A 41 9.74 4.46 8.08
N ILE A 42 10.88 3.90 7.67
CA ILE A 42 11.89 4.58 6.85
C ILE A 42 11.25 5.07 5.55
N ARG A 43 11.50 6.34 5.23
CA ARG A 43 11.15 6.96 3.95
C ARG A 43 12.40 7.62 3.39
N SER A 44 12.93 7.09 2.29
CA SER A 44 14.06 7.69 1.61
C SER A 44 13.72 9.08 1.11
N THR A 45 14.67 10.00 1.19
CA THR A 45 14.59 11.32 0.55
C THR A 45 14.99 11.22 -0.92
N ALA A 46 14.61 12.23 -1.71
CA ALA A 46 14.84 12.26 -3.15
C ALA A 46 16.33 12.27 -3.53
N ASP A 47 17.21 12.75 -2.63
CA ASP A 47 18.67 12.73 -2.83
C ASP A 47 19.27 11.31 -2.77
N GLY A 48 18.51 10.32 -2.22
CA GLY A 48 18.98 8.94 -2.06
C GLY A 48 20.07 8.74 -1.00
N GLU A 49 20.49 9.79 -0.31
CA GLU A 49 21.56 9.78 0.71
C GLU A 49 21.01 9.85 2.13
N HIS A 50 19.74 10.27 2.27
CA HIS A 50 19.09 10.39 3.55
C HIS A 50 17.75 9.63 3.59
N TYR A 51 17.27 9.46 4.80
CA TYR A 51 15.93 8.93 5.06
C TYR A 51 15.27 9.68 6.21
N THR A 52 13.96 9.60 6.28
CA THR A 52 13.18 10.17 7.38
C THR A 52 12.41 9.10 8.12
N THR A 53 12.17 9.32 9.41
CA THR A 53 11.33 8.51 10.30
C THR A 53 10.43 9.41 11.12
N LEU A 54 9.35 8.84 11.68
CA LEU A 54 8.53 9.50 12.69
C LEU A 54 8.88 8.93 14.06
N GLU A 55 9.46 9.74 14.92
CA GLU A 55 9.83 9.36 16.28
C GLU A 55 9.15 10.29 17.28
N GLY A 56 8.23 9.72 18.07
CA GLY A 56 7.35 10.53 18.89
C GLY A 56 6.51 11.50 18.03
N ASN A 57 6.61 12.79 18.30
CA ASN A 57 5.94 13.85 17.55
C ASN A 57 6.90 14.63 16.63
N GLN A 58 7.98 13.99 16.17
CA GLN A 58 8.98 14.65 15.33
C GLN A 58 9.29 13.81 14.10
N VAL A 59 9.39 14.45 12.93
CA VAL A 59 9.97 13.85 11.74
C VAL A 59 11.47 14.12 11.77
N LEU A 60 12.27 13.05 11.82
CA LEU A 60 13.72 13.11 11.87
C LEU A 60 14.31 12.69 10.54
N ARG A 61 15.35 13.39 10.08
CA ARG A 61 16.14 13.04 8.91
C ARG A 61 17.50 12.50 9.34
N TYR A 62 17.89 11.37 8.77
CA TYR A 62 19.14 10.68 9.03
C TYR A 62 19.91 10.46 7.73
N SER A 63 21.23 10.36 7.81
CA SER A 63 22.07 9.93 6.69
C SER A 63 22.17 8.41 6.66
N TYR A 64 22.18 7.81 5.46
CA TYR A 64 22.52 6.40 5.29
C TYR A 64 24.01 6.11 5.54
N ALA A 65 24.88 7.09 5.39
CA ALA A 65 26.34 6.94 5.45
C ALA A 65 26.95 7.29 6.81
N ALA A 66 26.22 7.98 7.68
CA ALA A 66 26.77 8.52 8.93
C ALA A 66 25.84 8.20 10.11
N ASP A 67 26.45 7.73 11.21
CA ASP A 67 25.76 7.55 12.49
C ASP A 67 25.75 8.91 13.24
N THR A 68 24.87 9.79 12.80
CA THR A 68 24.69 11.13 13.38
C THR A 68 23.28 11.25 13.98
N PRO A 69 23.09 12.09 15.00
CA PRO A 69 21.76 12.39 15.51
C PRO A 69 20.84 12.90 14.42
N GLY A 70 19.57 12.47 14.46
CA GLY A 70 18.57 12.86 13.46
C GLY A 70 18.30 14.36 13.49
N GLU A 71 18.27 14.99 12.31
CA GLU A 71 17.87 16.37 12.12
C GLU A 71 16.34 16.51 12.25
N LYS A 72 15.89 17.42 13.08
CA LYS A 72 14.46 17.71 13.26
C LYS A 72 13.92 18.52 12.08
N LEU A 73 12.92 18.00 11.39
CA LEU A 73 12.29 18.67 10.25
C LEU A 73 11.04 19.47 10.63
N LEU A 74 10.43 19.22 11.78
CA LEU A 74 9.24 19.92 12.20
C LEU A 74 9.57 21.05 13.19
N PRO A 75 8.90 22.21 13.09
CA PRO A 75 9.04 23.28 14.05
C PRO A 75 8.45 22.90 15.41
N ALA A 76 8.81 23.65 16.47
CA ALA A 76 8.34 23.41 17.83
C ALA A 76 6.80 23.46 17.96
N THR A 77 6.13 24.25 17.13
CA THR A 77 4.66 24.34 17.08
C THR A 77 3.95 23.04 16.69
N ALA A 78 4.67 22.10 16.06
CA ALA A 78 4.13 20.77 15.75
C ALA A 78 3.97 19.89 17.01
N SER A 79 4.61 20.23 18.13
CA SER A 79 4.56 19.42 19.36
C SER A 79 3.16 19.30 19.99
N GLU A 80 2.26 20.21 19.66
CA GLU A 80 0.86 20.18 20.11
C GLU A 80 0.02 19.12 19.37
N LEU A 81 0.49 18.66 18.22
CA LEU A 81 -0.18 17.64 17.43
C LEU A 81 0.19 16.23 17.93
N ARG A 82 -0.77 15.32 17.94
CA ARG A 82 -0.50 13.87 18.05
C ARG A 82 -0.29 13.30 16.66
N ILE A 83 0.92 13.39 16.14
CA ILE A 83 1.24 12.96 14.78
C ILE A 83 1.15 11.44 14.67
N ALA A 84 0.25 10.97 13.81
CA ALA A 84 0.06 9.54 13.51
C ALA A 84 0.81 9.11 12.25
N GLY A 85 1.28 10.06 11.44
CA GLY A 85 2.09 9.81 10.27
C GLY A 85 2.31 11.07 9.44
N TYR A 86 3.08 10.92 8.36
CA TYR A 86 3.47 12.05 7.51
C TYR A 86 3.74 11.62 6.07
N ALA A 87 3.77 12.58 5.16
CA ALA A 87 4.27 12.43 3.79
C ALA A 87 5.06 13.68 3.40
N LEU A 88 6.20 13.49 2.73
CA LEU A 88 6.96 14.59 2.14
C LEU A 88 6.32 15.02 0.82
N SER A 89 6.35 16.32 0.50
CA SER A 89 6.07 16.79 -0.85
C SER A 89 7.18 16.33 -1.80
N PRO A 90 6.94 16.27 -3.14
CA PRO A 90 7.96 15.82 -4.08
C PRO A 90 9.27 16.64 -4.06
N ASP A 91 9.18 17.93 -3.70
CA ASP A 91 10.34 18.83 -3.51
C ASP A 91 10.88 18.84 -2.07
N GLU A 92 10.29 18.02 -1.18
CA GLU A 92 10.62 17.86 0.25
C GLU A 92 10.56 19.13 1.11
N ARG A 93 10.02 20.23 0.55
CA ARG A 93 9.91 21.50 1.27
C ARG A 93 8.70 21.55 2.20
N ARG A 94 7.73 20.65 1.98
CA ARG A 94 6.49 20.56 2.76
C ARG A 94 6.33 19.16 3.33
N ILE A 95 5.72 19.09 4.49
CA ILE A 95 5.39 17.82 5.13
C ILE A 95 3.88 17.84 5.43
N LEU A 96 3.17 16.92 4.80
CA LEU A 96 1.77 16.64 5.12
C LEU A 96 1.74 15.74 6.34
N LEU A 97 1.18 16.23 7.43
CA LEU A 97 1.04 15.51 8.69
C LEU A 97 -0.42 15.08 8.86
N TRP A 98 -0.64 13.93 9.46
CA TRP A 98 -1.97 13.57 9.93
C TRP A 98 -1.96 13.21 11.41
N SER A 99 -3.06 13.59 12.09
CA SER A 99 -3.20 13.47 13.53
C SER A 99 -4.58 12.92 13.89
N GLY A 100 -4.59 12.00 14.84
CA GLY A 100 -5.78 11.25 15.15
C GLY A 100 -6.11 10.23 14.06
N ARG A 101 -6.71 9.10 14.45
CA ARG A 101 -7.18 8.07 13.54
C ARG A 101 -8.53 7.57 14.02
N THR A 102 -9.53 7.67 13.16
CA THR A 102 -10.81 7.00 13.36
C THR A 102 -10.91 5.86 12.34
N PRO A 103 -10.74 4.59 12.76
CA PRO A 103 -10.77 3.46 11.84
C PRO A 103 -12.11 3.33 11.13
N ILE A 104 -12.08 2.97 9.85
CA ILE A 104 -13.25 2.58 9.05
C ILE A 104 -13.29 1.04 8.99
N TYR A 105 -12.26 0.44 8.37
CA TYR A 105 -12.02 -1.00 8.32
C TYR A 105 -10.64 -1.32 8.88
N ARG A 106 -9.97 -2.35 8.39
CA ARG A 106 -8.65 -2.79 8.87
C ARG A 106 -7.53 -1.77 8.62
N HIS A 107 -7.53 -1.17 7.44
CA HIS A 107 -6.46 -0.28 6.97
C HIS A 107 -6.94 1.16 6.84
N SER A 108 -8.16 1.37 6.35
CA SER A 108 -8.74 2.69 6.13
C SER A 108 -9.11 3.40 7.42
N PHE A 109 -8.90 4.69 7.45
CA PHE A 109 -9.23 5.57 8.57
C PHE A 109 -9.46 6.99 8.09
N THR A 110 -10.24 7.74 8.83
CA THR A 110 -10.32 9.19 8.70
C THR A 110 -9.37 9.88 9.68
N THR A 111 -8.90 11.07 9.34
CA THR A 111 -7.91 11.80 10.14
C THR A 111 -7.93 13.29 9.85
N SER A 112 -7.37 14.11 10.74
CA SER A 112 -7.14 15.53 10.47
C SER A 112 -5.77 15.76 9.83
N TYR A 113 -5.69 16.65 8.85
CA TYR A 113 -4.46 16.96 8.11
C TYR A 113 -3.90 18.34 8.43
N HIS A 114 -2.59 18.41 8.51
CA HIS A 114 -1.81 19.64 8.71
C HIS A 114 -0.68 19.69 7.70
N LEU A 115 -0.32 20.90 7.28
CA LEU A 115 0.81 21.13 6.39
C LEU A 115 1.89 21.89 7.16
N ALA A 116 3.08 21.29 7.25
CA ALA A 116 4.29 21.95 7.75
C ALA A 116 5.10 22.47 6.57
N GLU A 117 5.51 23.75 6.63
CA GLU A 117 6.35 24.44 5.66
C GLU A 117 7.24 25.44 6.40
N GLY A 118 8.56 25.25 6.38
CA GLY A 118 9.52 26.04 7.16
C GLY A 118 9.21 26.01 8.66
N GLN A 119 8.99 27.18 9.28
CA GLN A 119 8.64 27.30 10.70
C GLN A 119 7.12 27.32 10.96
N SER A 120 6.31 27.05 9.95
CA SER A 120 4.84 27.09 10.04
C SER A 120 4.23 25.71 10.00
N VAL A 121 3.23 25.47 10.86
CA VAL A 121 2.33 24.32 10.77
C VAL A 121 0.91 24.85 10.78
N ARG A 122 0.15 24.52 9.75
CA ARG A 122 -1.24 24.96 9.62
C ARG A 122 -2.17 23.80 9.31
N PRO A 123 -3.41 23.79 9.82
CA PRO A 123 -4.39 22.81 9.40
C PRO A 123 -4.78 23.06 7.93
N VAL A 124 -4.94 21.97 7.19
CA VAL A 124 -5.44 21.93 5.81
C VAL A 124 -6.67 21.03 5.73
N LEU A 125 -7.41 21.09 4.63
CA LEU A 125 -8.65 20.33 4.42
C LEU A 125 -9.70 20.57 5.52
N ARG A 126 -9.81 21.81 6.00
CA ARG A 126 -10.65 22.17 7.15
C ARG A 126 -12.16 21.96 6.92
N GLU A 127 -12.59 22.04 5.67
CA GLU A 127 -14.00 21.88 5.29
C GLU A 127 -14.41 20.40 5.13
N ALA A 128 -13.42 19.50 5.12
CA ALA A 128 -13.67 18.06 5.04
C ALA A 128 -14.11 17.52 6.41
N GLU A 129 -15.13 16.66 6.41
CA GLU A 129 -15.69 16.08 7.63
C GLU A 129 -14.99 14.77 8.00
N ALA A 130 -14.58 13.99 7.01
CA ALA A 130 -14.00 12.67 7.18
C ALA A 130 -12.87 12.40 6.16
N PRO A 131 -11.85 13.29 6.03
CA PRO A 131 -10.84 13.17 4.99
C PRO A 131 -9.92 11.97 5.21
N ARG A 132 -9.56 11.32 4.08
CA ARG A 132 -8.66 10.17 4.04
C ARG A 132 -7.84 10.15 2.75
N ASP A 133 -6.75 9.39 2.75
CA ASP A 133 -5.88 9.11 1.59
C ASP A 133 -5.25 10.36 0.95
N ALA A 134 -5.08 11.46 1.71
CA ALA A 134 -4.54 12.71 1.20
C ALA A 134 -3.13 12.52 0.62
N THR A 135 -2.94 12.97 -0.62
CA THR A 135 -1.74 12.72 -1.42
C THR A 135 -1.37 13.98 -2.20
N PHE A 136 -0.09 14.39 -2.15
CA PHE A 136 0.43 15.47 -2.98
C PHE A 136 0.35 15.13 -4.47
N SER A 137 0.08 16.15 -5.30
CA SER A 137 0.35 16.08 -6.74
C SER A 137 1.86 15.97 -7.00
N PRO A 138 2.31 15.40 -8.15
CA PRO A 138 3.73 15.30 -8.50
C PRO A 138 4.49 16.64 -8.54
N ASP A 139 3.81 17.75 -8.84
CA ASP A 139 4.39 19.11 -8.79
C ASP A 139 4.36 19.74 -7.39
N GLY A 140 3.77 19.06 -6.38
CA GLY A 140 3.68 19.50 -5.01
C GLY A 140 2.74 20.68 -4.74
N ARG A 141 1.92 21.08 -5.73
CA ARG A 141 1.04 22.27 -5.62
C ARG A 141 -0.34 21.97 -5.08
N GLN A 142 -0.77 20.71 -5.20
CA GLN A 142 -2.12 20.28 -4.86
C GLN A 142 -2.09 19.05 -3.96
N ILE A 143 -3.19 18.82 -3.25
CA ILE A 143 -3.43 17.60 -2.48
C ILE A 143 -4.79 17.03 -2.92
N ALA A 144 -4.79 15.80 -3.46
CA ALA A 144 -6.04 15.06 -3.67
C ALA A 144 -6.35 14.23 -2.43
N TYR A 145 -7.63 14.10 -2.10
CA TYR A 145 -8.11 13.33 -0.95
C TYR A 145 -9.55 12.88 -1.16
N SER A 146 -9.97 11.84 -0.45
CA SER A 146 -11.37 11.42 -0.40
C SER A 146 -12.03 11.95 0.87
N ASP A 147 -13.27 12.41 0.76
CA ASP A 147 -14.13 12.81 1.87
C ASP A 147 -15.57 12.34 1.60
N ARG A 148 -16.18 11.58 2.54
CA ARG A 148 -17.55 11.07 2.42
C ARG A 148 -17.84 10.43 1.06
N ASN A 149 -16.94 9.54 0.64
CA ASN A 149 -17.00 8.78 -0.61
C ASN A 149 -16.85 9.59 -1.91
N ASP A 150 -16.46 10.87 -1.84
CA ASP A 150 -16.11 11.67 -3.00
C ASP A 150 -14.64 12.06 -3.03
N LEU A 151 -14.15 12.34 -4.24
CA LEU A 151 -12.80 12.79 -4.51
C LEU A 151 -12.74 14.31 -4.59
N TYR A 152 -11.75 14.88 -3.93
CA TYR A 152 -11.53 16.33 -3.81
C TYR A 152 -10.10 16.70 -4.17
N LEU A 153 -9.91 17.94 -4.57
CA LEU A 153 -8.61 18.55 -4.84
C LEU A 153 -8.48 19.85 -4.04
N TYR A 154 -7.38 19.95 -3.27
CA TYR A 154 -7.04 21.12 -2.49
C TYR A 154 -5.82 21.81 -3.10
N ASP A 155 -5.96 23.08 -3.49
CA ASP A 155 -4.84 23.92 -3.94
C ASP A 155 -4.13 24.54 -2.74
N ILE A 156 -2.84 24.26 -2.60
CA ILE A 156 -2.07 24.61 -1.41
C ILE A 156 -1.87 26.13 -1.28
N ALA A 157 -1.69 26.82 -2.41
CA ALA A 157 -1.39 28.25 -2.44
C ALA A 157 -2.62 29.10 -2.12
N SER A 158 -3.74 28.80 -2.75
CA SER A 158 -5.00 29.53 -2.54
C SER A 158 -5.82 29.05 -1.35
N GLY A 159 -5.58 27.81 -0.88
CA GLY A 159 -6.41 27.16 0.12
C GLY A 159 -7.78 26.72 -0.39
N ARG A 160 -8.02 26.77 -1.71
CA ARG A 160 -9.29 26.43 -2.33
C ARG A 160 -9.44 24.92 -2.47
N THR A 161 -10.62 24.42 -2.13
CA THR A 161 -11.05 23.03 -2.39
C THR A 161 -11.95 22.99 -3.62
N THR A 162 -11.72 21.99 -4.46
CA THR A 162 -12.59 21.66 -5.62
C THR A 162 -13.07 20.23 -5.46
N ARG A 163 -14.39 20.02 -5.49
CA ARG A 163 -14.99 18.68 -5.49
C ARG A 163 -14.91 18.11 -6.90
N LEU A 164 -14.26 16.95 -7.07
CA LEU A 164 -14.09 16.32 -8.39
C LEU A 164 -15.21 15.34 -8.72
N THR A 165 -15.81 14.69 -7.73
CA THR A 165 -16.98 13.80 -7.87
C THR A 165 -18.07 14.23 -6.90
N ASP A 166 -19.35 13.91 -7.20
CA ASP A 166 -20.51 14.45 -6.49
C ASP A 166 -21.63 13.45 -6.25
N ASP A 167 -21.38 12.16 -6.53
CA ASP A 167 -22.33 11.07 -6.37
C ASP A 167 -21.96 10.07 -5.27
N GLY A 168 -20.95 10.39 -4.46
CA GLY A 168 -20.51 9.57 -3.33
C GLY A 168 -21.55 9.48 -2.22
N VAL A 169 -21.96 8.26 -1.84
CA VAL A 169 -22.92 7.96 -0.78
C VAL A 169 -22.48 6.69 -0.06
N TRP A 170 -22.51 6.71 1.27
CA TRP A 170 -22.19 5.55 2.09
C TRP A 170 -23.09 4.35 1.77
N ASN A 171 -22.50 3.17 1.59
CA ASN A 171 -23.17 1.94 1.17
C ASN A 171 -23.82 1.99 -0.23
N GLU A 172 -23.47 2.95 -1.07
CA GLU A 172 -23.97 3.06 -2.44
C GLU A 172 -22.88 3.30 -3.48
N VAL A 173 -22.19 4.45 -3.39
CA VAL A 173 -21.17 4.84 -4.38
C VAL A 173 -19.94 5.36 -3.68
N ILE A 174 -18.78 4.92 -4.15
CA ILE A 174 -17.48 5.33 -3.62
C ILE A 174 -16.60 5.82 -4.77
N ASN A 175 -15.95 6.96 -4.61
CA ASN A 175 -15.04 7.56 -5.58
C ASN A 175 -13.65 7.78 -4.95
N GLY A 176 -12.60 7.30 -5.62
CA GLY A 176 -11.21 7.56 -5.27
C GLY A 176 -10.69 6.87 -4.00
N THR A 177 -11.50 6.04 -3.38
CA THR A 177 -11.12 5.15 -2.29
C THR A 177 -11.83 3.81 -2.49
N THR A 178 -11.47 2.77 -1.73
CA THR A 178 -11.94 1.42 -2.01
C THR A 178 -13.17 1.04 -1.18
N ASP A 179 -13.91 0.04 -1.68
CA ASP A 179 -14.86 -0.73 -0.90
C ASP A 179 -14.14 -1.71 0.06
N TRP A 180 -14.93 -2.45 0.83
CA TRP A 180 -14.41 -3.43 1.79
C TRP A 180 -13.59 -4.55 1.11
N VAL A 181 -14.05 -5.06 -0.05
CA VAL A 181 -13.38 -6.17 -0.76
C VAL A 181 -11.99 -5.76 -1.23
N TYR A 182 -11.84 -4.57 -1.81
CA TYR A 182 -10.55 -4.11 -2.30
C TYR A 182 -9.56 -3.80 -1.18
N GLU A 183 -10.06 -3.28 -0.06
CA GLU A 183 -9.23 -3.06 1.11
C GLU A 183 -8.71 -4.37 1.71
N GLU A 184 -9.59 -5.35 1.95
CA GLU A 184 -9.25 -6.60 2.62
C GLU A 184 -8.54 -7.59 1.70
N GLU A 185 -8.94 -7.69 0.43
CA GLU A 185 -8.43 -8.70 -0.48
C GLU A 185 -7.26 -8.20 -1.34
N PHE A 186 -7.27 -6.95 -1.79
CA PHE A 186 -6.17 -6.39 -2.58
C PHE A 186 -5.21 -5.50 -1.79
N GLY A 187 -5.55 -5.16 -0.54
CA GLY A 187 -4.64 -4.53 0.42
C GLY A 187 -4.34 -3.05 0.15
N PHE A 188 -5.27 -2.31 -0.47
CA PHE A 188 -5.11 -0.86 -0.65
C PHE A 188 -6.42 -0.11 -0.35
N THR A 189 -6.29 1.16 0.05
CA THR A 189 -7.41 2.04 0.38
C THR A 189 -7.55 3.19 -0.62
N LYS A 190 -6.43 3.70 -1.12
CA LYS A 190 -6.37 4.81 -2.07
C LYS A 190 -6.58 4.31 -3.49
N ALA A 191 -7.69 4.68 -4.12
CA ALA A 191 -8.08 4.26 -5.45
C ALA A 191 -7.99 5.40 -6.48
N PHE A 192 -6.98 6.27 -6.37
CA PHE A 192 -6.68 7.31 -7.35
C PHE A 192 -5.18 7.51 -7.56
N ALA A 193 -4.79 8.07 -8.70
CA ALA A 193 -3.42 8.42 -9.05
C ALA A 193 -3.37 9.67 -9.93
N PHE A 194 -2.49 10.62 -9.60
CA PHE A 194 -2.16 11.74 -10.46
C PHE A 194 -1.34 11.30 -11.68
N SER A 195 -1.54 11.93 -12.82
CA SER A 195 -0.60 11.84 -13.94
C SER A 195 0.74 12.50 -13.56
N PRO A 196 1.87 12.06 -14.15
CA PRO A 196 3.20 12.60 -13.82
C PRO A 196 3.32 14.12 -14.03
N ASP A 197 2.55 14.69 -14.93
CA ASP A 197 2.51 16.13 -15.23
C ASP A 197 1.52 16.91 -14.33
N SER A 198 0.86 16.25 -13.39
CA SER A 198 -0.13 16.82 -12.45
C SER A 198 -1.38 17.42 -13.13
N ARG A 199 -1.65 17.08 -14.40
CA ARG A 199 -2.80 17.62 -15.14
C ARG A 199 -4.04 16.77 -15.07
N GLN A 200 -3.88 15.49 -14.78
CA GLN A 200 -4.97 14.54 -14.71
C GLN A 200 -4.93 13.74 -13.41
N ILE A 201 -6.08 13.23 -13.02
CA ILE A 201 -6.23 12.24 -11.97
C ILE A 201 -7.08 11.09 -12.50
N ALA A 202 -6.56 9.87 -12.39
CA ALA A 202 -7.32 8.66 -12.63
C ALA A 202 -7.86 8.15 -11.30
N PHE A 203 -9.08 7.62 -11.28
CA PHE A 203 -9.68 7.08 -10.08
C PHE A 203 -10.66 5.93 -10.36
N LEU A 204 -10.82 5.05 -9.40
CA LEU A 204 -11.86 4.03 -9.41
C LEU A 204 -13.14 4.58 -8.77
N ARG A 205 -14.26 4.22 -9.38
CA ARG A 205 -15.61 4.44 -8.88
C ARG A 205 -16.26 3.09 -8.65
N PHE A 206 -16.73 2.85 -7.44
CA PHE A 206 -17.41 1.63 -7.03
C PHE A 206 -18.90 1.91 -6.88
N ASP A 207 -19.73 1.06 -7.46
CA ASP A 207 -21.16 1.02 -7.22
C ASP A 207 -21.49 -0.23 -6.42
N GLU A 208 -21.73 -0.04 -5.12
CA GLU A 208 -21.99 -1.12 -4.17
C GLU A 208 -23.47 -1.27 -3.79
N ARG A 209 -24.37 -0.59 -4.49
CA ARG A 209 -25.83 -0.64 -4.20
C ARG A 209 -26.37 -2.06 -4.22
N ASN A 210 -25.88 -2.91 -5.11
CA ASN A 210 -26.31 -4.30 -5.25
C ASN A 210 -25.48 -5.29 -4.41
N VAL A 211 -24.51 -4.82 -3.62
CA VAL A 211 -23.74 -5.66 -2.68
C VAL A 211 -24.58 -5.92 -1.44
N PRO A 212 -24.64 -7.15 -0.92
CA PRO A 212 -25.35 -7.45 0.31
C PRO A 212 -24.82 -6.65 1.50
N THR A 213 -25.72 -6.30 2.41
CA THR A 213 -25.38 -5.55 3.63
C THR A 213 -25.22 -6.52 4.80
N MET A 214 -24.16 -6.32 5.58
CA MET A 214 -23.93 -7.01 6.84
C MET A 214 -24.11 -6.04 8.00
N GLU A 215 -24.74 -6.50 9.07
CA GLU A 215 -24.87 -5.78 10.33
C GLU A 215 -23.96 -6.42 11.38
N MET A 216 -23.19 -5.57 12.07
CA MET A 216 -22.38 -5.95 13.22
C MET A 216 -22.67 -5.02 14.39
N MET A 217 -22.43 -5.48 15.60
CA MET A 217 -22.57 -4.67 16.81
C MET A 217 -21.25 -4.04 17.18
N ARG A 218 -21.24 -2.71 17.39
CA ARG A 218 -20.10 -1.98 17.98
C ARG A 218 -20.22 -1.98 19.50
N PHE A 219 -19.13 -2.35 20.13
CA PHE A 219 -18.97 -2.33 21.59
C PHE A 219 -18.16 -1.11 22.00
N ASP A 220 -18.81 0.05 22.02
CA ASP A 220 -18.18 1.37 22.23
C ASP A 220 -18.08 1.77 23.72
N ASN A 221 -18.00 0.82 24.64
CA ASN A 221 -18.06 1.04 26.09
C ASN A 221 -19.33 1.80 26.55
N LYS A 222 -20.43 1.67 25.81
CA LYS A 222 -21.74 2.21 26.15
C LYS A 222 -22.62 1.14 26.81
N LEU A 223 -23.63 1.57 27.54
CA LEU A 223 -24.58 0.64 28.15
C LEU A 223 -25.31 -0.22 27.11
N TYR A 224 -25.66 0.38 25.98
CA TYR A 224 -26.23 -0.27 24.81
C TYR A 224 -25.31 -0.21 23.63
N ASN A 225 -25.10 -1.36 22.97
CA ASN A 225 -24.31 -1.46 21.76
C ASN A 225 -25.01 -0.76 20.59
N THR A 226 -24.22 -0.26 19.64
CA THR A 226 -24.73 0.41 18.45
C THR A 226 -24.58 -0.51 17.23
N PRO A 227 -25.65 -0.74 16.42
CA PRO A 227 -25.53 -1.48 15.19
C PRO A 227 -24.66 -0.67 14.20
N TYR A 228 -23.88 -1.41 13.41
CA TYR A 228 -23.06 -0.87 12.34
C TYR A 228 -23.27 -1.71 11.08
N THR A 229 -23.70 -1.07 10.00
CA THR A 229 -24.00 -1.73 8.72
C THR A 229 -23.00 -1.29 7.66
N PHE A 230 -22.52 -2.25 6.87
CA PHE A 230 -21.64 -2.01 5.75
C PHE A 230 -21.83 -3.07 4.68
N LYS A 231 -21.35 -2.80 3.47
CA LYS A 231 -21.42 -3.72 2.34
C LYS A 231 -20.37 -4.83 2.49
N TYR A 232 -20.83 -6.08 2.45
CA TYR A 232 -19.99 -7.26 2.68
C TYR A 232 -20.52 -8.43 1.85
N PRO A 233 -19.94 -8.71 0.69
CA PRO A 233 -20.34 -9.86 -0.11
C PRO A 233 -19.72 -11.14 0.47
N LYS A 234 -20.56 -12.11 0.78
CA LYS A 234 -20.09 -13.47 1.08
C LYS A 234 -19.68 -14.18 -0.22
N ALA A 235 -18.98 -15.31 -0.09
CA ALA A 235 -18.59 -16.11 -1.23
C ALA A 235 -19.80 -16.44 -2.13
N GLY A 236 -19.66 -16.17 -3.44
CA GLY A 236 -20.72 -16.38 -4.44
C GLY A 236 -21.72 -15.23 -4.58
N GLU A 237 -21.70 -14.21 -3.71
CA GLU A 237 -22.57 -13.05 -3.83
C GLU A 237 -22.00 -11.99 -4.78
N ARG A 238 -22.81 -10.96 -5.06
CA ARG A 238 -22.41 -9.86 -5.96
C ARG A 238 -21.38 -8.95 -5.28
N ASN A 239 -20.35 -8.60 -6.02
CA ASN A 239 -19.42 -7.54 -5.68
C ASN A 239 -19.90 -6.18 -6.19
N SER A 240 -19.21 -5.11 -5.81
CA SER A 240 -19.33 -3.80 -6.43
C SER A 240 -19.03 -3.87 -7.92
N THR A 241 -19.77 -3.12 -8.72
CA THR A 241 -19.36 -2.80 -10.09
C THR A 241 -18.31 -1.69 -10.03
N VAL A 242 -17.19 -1.90 -10.71
CA VAL A 242 -16.06 -0.97 -10.66
C VAL A 242 -15.81 -0.34 -12.02
N GLU A 243 -15.70 0.96 -12.04
CA GLU A 243 -15.39 1.76 -13.22
C GLU A 243 -14.07 2.51 -13.02
N LEU A 244 -13.33 2.70 -14.10
CA LEU A 244 -12.13 3.54 -14.16
C LEU A 244 -12.45 4.86 -14.86
N TRP A 245 -12.16 5.97 -14.20
CA TRP A 245 -12.39 7.32 -14.69
C TRP A 245 -11.11 8.15 -14.72
N VAL A 246 -11.04 9.12 -15.60
CA VAL A 246 -9.99 10.15 -15.65
C VAL A 246 -10.65 11.51 -15.61
N CYS A 247 -10.16 12.38 -14.75
CA CYS A 247 -10.55 13.78 -14.65
C CYS A 247 -9.39 14.67 -15.10
N ASP A 248 -9.64 15.59 -16.02
CA ASP A 248 -8.74 16.69 -16.34
C ASP A 248 -8.90 17.79 -15.28
N LEU A 249 -7.81 18.14 -14.59
CA LEU A 249 -7.85 19.00 -13.42
C LEU A 249 -7.99 20.49 -13.77
N GLN A 250 -7.71 20.86 -15.02
CA GLN A 250 -7.86 22.23 -15.48
C GLN A 250 -9.32 22.53 -15.89
N SER A 251 -9.91 21.66 -16.71
CA SER A 251 -11.26 21.82 -17.23
C SER A 251 -12.34 21.21 -16.35
N GLY A 252 -11.99 20.28 -15.46
CA GLY A 252 -12.93 19.46 -14.71
C GLY A 252 -13.64 18.38 -15.54
N ALA A 253 -13.28 18.21 -16.82
CA ALA A 253 -13.88 17.22 -17.69
C ALA A 253 -13.52 15.80 -17.24
N LYS A 254 -14.54 14.94 -17.14
CA LYS A 254 -14.38 13.54 -16.76
C LYS A 254 -14.69 12.61 -17.92
N ARG A 255 -13.91 11.57 -18.09
CA ARG A 255 -14.19 10.50 -19.06
C ARG A 255 -14.04 9.13 -18.42
N ARG A 256 -14.97 8.24 -18.71
CA ARG A 256 -14.86 6.83 -18.33
C ARG A 256 -13.92 6.11 -19.28
N ILE A 257 -13.09 5.22 -18.75
CA ILE A 257 -12.25 4.31 -19.52
C ILE A 257 -13.05 3.03 -19.78
N ASP A 258 -13.05 2.56 -21.01
CA ASP A 258 -13.63 1.28 -21.35
C ASP A 258 -12.73 0.15 -20.82
N THR A 259 -13.18 -0.54 -19.78
CA THR A 259 -12.47 -1.68 -19.17
C THR A 259 -12.97 -3.03 -19.68
N GLY A 260 -13.74 -3.05 -20.77
CA GLY A 260 -14.33 -4.24 -21.39
C GLY A 260 -15.81 -4.42 -21.04
N ALA A 261 -16.44 -5.38 -21.71
CA ALA A 261 -17.88 -5.61 -21.61
C ALA A 261 -18.30 -6.32 -20.31
N GLU A 262 -17.35 -7.06 -19.68
CA GLU A 262 -17.62 -7.76 -18.41
C GLU A 262 -17.60 -6.77 -17.24
N SER A 263 -18.69 -6.69 -16.50
CA SER A 263 -18.80 -5.81 -15.33
C SER A 263 -18.50 -6.52 -14.01
N ASP A 264 -18.59 -7.85 -13.96
CA ASP A 264 -18.23 -8.66 -12.78
C ASP A 264 -16.73 -9.01 -12.81
N GLN A 265 -15.90 -8.01 -12.56
CA GLN A 265 -14.45 -8.06 -12.63
C GLN A 265 -13.83 -7.24 -11.49
N TYR A 266 -12.52 -7.36 -11.33
CA TYR A 266 -11.74 -6.54 -10.42
C TYR A 266 -10.75 -5.66 -11.19
N LEU A 267 -10.51 -4.44 -10.69
CA LEU A 267 -9.48 -3.52 -11.15
C LEU A 267 -8.47 -3.29 -10.01
N PRO A 268 -7.60 -4.28 -9.70
CA PRO A 268 -6.78 -4.27 -8.49
C PRO A 268 -5.62 -3.27 -8.50
N GLY A 269 -5.46 -2.50 -9.56
CA GLY A 269 -4.43 -1.47 -9.66
C GLY A 269 -4.62 -0.55 -10.84
N LEU A 270 -4.21 0.69 -10.65
CA LEU A 270 -4.11 1.72 -11.68
C LEU A 270 -2.86 2.56 -11.46
N GLY A 271 -2.37 3.18 -12.50
CA GLY A 271 -1.21 4.06 -12.45
C GLY A 271 -0.91 4.69 -13.80
N TRP A 272 0.22 5.37 -13.84
CA TRP A 272 0.69 6.06 -15.03
C TRP A 272 2.09 5.57 -15.38
N THR A 273 2.33 5.38 -16.67
CA THR A 273 3.67 5.12 -17.17
C THR A 273 4.55 6.37 -17.03
N PRO A 274 5.88 6.25 -17.07
CA PRO A 274 6.76 7.42 -16.97
C PRO A 274 6.52 8.50 -18.03
N ASP A 275 5.96 8.14 -19.20
CA ASP A 275 5.58 9.08 -20.27
C ASP A 275 4.12 9.54 -20.22
N GLY A 276 3.41 9.25 -19.12
CA GLY A 276 2.08 9.79 -18.86
C GLY A 276 0.91 9.04 -19.51
N LYS A 277 1.08 7.78 -19.88
CA LYS A 277 -0.04 6.93 -20.31
C LYS A 277 -0.66 6.27 -19.09
N LEU A 278 -1.99 6.23 -19.03
CA LEU A 278 -2.69 5.49 -18.00
C LEU A 278 -2.54 3.98 -18.24
N PHE A 279 -2.25 3.23 -17.20
CA PHE A 279 -2.39 1.78 -17.21
C PHE A 279 -3.29 1.32 -16.07
N TYR A 280 -3.92 0.17 -16.25
CA TYR A 280 -4.70 -0.48 -15.21
C TYR A 280 -4.55 -1.99 -15.27
N GLN A 281 -4.78 -2.62 -14.14
CA GLN A 281 -4.84 -4.05 -13.97
C GLN A 281 -6.29 -4.50 -14.00
N ARG A 282 -6.56 -5.65 -14.63
CA ARG A 282 -7.87 -6.28 -14.68
C ARG A 282 -7.75 -7.75 -14.30
N LEU A 283 -8.60 -8.20 -13.40
CA LEU A 283 -8.70 -9.60 -12.98
C LEU A 283 -10.17 -10.03 -13.13
N ASN A 284 -10.43 -11.14 -13.81
CA ASN A 284 -11.79 -11.64 -13.93
C ASN A 284 -12.32 -12.19 -12.60
N ARG A 285 -13.64 -12.30 -12.47
CA ARG A 285 -14.30 -12.80 -11.24
C ARG A 285 -13.80 -14.17 -10.79
N ARG A 286 -13.46 -15.05 -11.70
CA ARG A 286 -12.92 -16.40 -11.41
C ARG A 286 -11.46 -16.35 -10.97
N GLN A 287 -10.79 -15.24 -11.07
CA GLN A 287 -9.39 -15.00 -10.70
C GLN A 287 -8.41 -15.94 -11.44
N ASN A 288 -8.73 -16.30 -12.65
CA ASN A 288 -7.91 -17.15 -13.50
C ASN A 288 -7.45 -16.48 -14.81
N THR A 289 -7.80 -15.22 -15.00
CA THR A 289 -7.31 -14.37 -16.09
C THR A 289 -6.95 -13.00 -15.53
N PHE A 290 -5.68 -12.65 -15.60
CA PHE A 290 -5.12 -11.37 -15.19
C PHE A 290 -4.57 -10.64 -16.40
N GLU A 291 -4.89 -9.36 -16.55
CA GLU A 291 -4.48 -8.53 -17.66
C GLU A 291 -3.96 -7.17 -17.19
N VAL A 292 -3.05 -6.62 -17.96
CA VAL A 292 -2.62 -5.22 -17.85
C VAL A 292 -2.94 -4.52 -19.16
N ALA A 293 -3.66 -3.43 -19.08
CA ALA A 293 -3.99 -2.61 -20.23
C ALA A 293 -3.38 -1.23 -20.11
N VAL A 294 -2.98 -0.65 -21.25
CA VAL A 294 -2.45 0.71 -21.38
C VAL A 294 -3.40 1.52 -22.27
N CYS A 295 -3.66 2.75 -21.87
CA CYS A 295 -4.47 3.71 -22.61
C CYS A 295 -3.55 4.69 -23.34
N GLU A 296 -3.52 4.65 -24.67
CA GLU A 296 -2.89 5.70 -25.46
C GLU A 296 -3.72 7.00 -25.35
N PRO A 297 -3.12 8.19 -25.42
CA PRO A 297 -3.84 9.44 -25.39
C PRO A 297 -4.92 9.50 -26.47
N GLY A 298 -6.20 9.63 -26.06
CA GLY A 298 -7.35 9.71 -26.97
C GLY A 298 -7.74 8.38 -27.65
N GLY A 299 -7.00 7.28 -27.38
CA GLY A 299 -7.29 5.95 -27.93
C GLY A 299 -8.03 5.02 -26.96
N PRO A 300 -8.51 3.87 -27.43
CA PRO A 300 -9.02 2.82 -26.57
C PRO A 300 -7.88 2.14 -25.80
N PRO A 301 -8.17 1.54 -24.63
CA PRO A 301 -7.20 0.68 -23.94
C PRO A 301 -6.82 -0.52 -24.81
N HIS A 302 -5.55 -0.95 -24.70
CA HIS A 302 -5.09 -2.21 -25.31
C HIS A 302 -4.32 -3.03 -24.28
N THR A 303 -4.53 -4.35 -24.28
CA THR A 303 -3.88 -5.29 -23.38
C THR A 303 -2.41 -5.46 -23.78
N VAL A 304 -1.50 -5.22 -22.84
CA VAL A 304 -0.04 -5.36 -23.02
C VAL A 304 0.53 -6.58 -22.31
N TYR A 305 -0.26 -7.17 -21.42
CA TYR A 305 0.07 -8.41 -20.71
C TYR A 305 -1.21 -9.17 -20.39
N GLU A 306 -1.14 -10.50 -20.54
CA GLU A 306 -2.20 -11.41 -20.14
C GLU A 306 -1.58 -12.67 -19.51
N GLU A 307 -2.14 -13.09 -18.39
CA GLU A 307 -1.85 -14.36 -17.74
C GLU A 307 -3.14 -15.16 -17.55
N ARG A 308 -3.11 -16.42 -17.94
CA ARG A 308 -4.23 -17.35 -17.76
C ARG A 308 -3.77 -18.59 -17.03
N SER A 309 -4.63 -19.09 -16.15
CA SER A 309 -4.45 -20.35 -15.44
C SER A 309 -5.69 -21.22 -15.57
N GLN A 310 -5.53 -22.53 -15.49
CA GLN A 310 -6.67 -23.44 -15.37
C GLN A 310 -7.30 -23.39 -13.96
N GLN A 311 -6.56 -22.93 -12.98
CA GLN A 311 -6.99 -22.77 -11.58
C GLN A 311 -7.10 -21.30 -11.23
N TYR A 312 -6.03 -20.71 -10.71
CA TYR A 312 -5.95 -19.32 -10.28
C TYR A 312 -4.64 -18.71 -10.77
N VAL A 313 -4.64 -17.42 -11.02
CA VAL A 313 -3.43 -16.60 -11.10
C VAL A 313 -3.09 -16.09 -9.71
N GLU A 314 -1.81 -15.80 -9.45
CA GLU A 314 -1.41 -15.13 -8.22
C GLU A 314 -2.18 -13.81 -8.08
N ARG A 315 -2.71 -13.54 -6.89
CA ARG A 315 -3.48 -12.32 -6.64
C ARG A 315 -2.63 -11.08 -6.95
N PRO A 316 -3.05 -10.25 -7.91
CA PRO A 316 -2.27 -9.08 -8.29
C PRO A 316 -2.29 -8.02 -7.19
N SER A 317 -1.20 -7.29 -7.09
CA SER A 317 -1.03 -6.12 -6.23
C SER A 317 -0.51 -4.95 -7.05
N SER A 318 -0.45 -3.77 -6.46
CA SER A 318 0.16 -2.59 -7.09
C SER A 318 1.64 -2.81 -7.46
N ARG A 319 2.31 -3.80 -6.86
CA ARG A 319 3.71 -4.17 -7.12
C ARG A 319 3.89 -5.34 -8.09
N SER A 320 2.81 -5.94 -8.58
CA SER A 320 2.88 -7.02 -9.58
C SER A 320 3.40 -6.54 -10.92
N ILE A 321 3.21 -5.24 -11.23
CA ILE A 321 3.63 -4.59 -12.46
C ILE A 321 4.48 -3.37 -12.10
N LEU A 322 5.68 -3.26 -12.68
CA LEU A 322 6.57 -2.13 -12.47
C LEU A 322 7.14 -1.66 -13.80
N PHE A 323 6.69 -0.50 -14.27
CA PHE A 323 7.27 0.16 -15.44
C PHE A 323 8.69 0.64 -15.11
N VAL A 324 9.67 0.22 -15.92
CA VAL A 324 11.09 0.59 -15.78
C VAL A 324 11.48 1.72 -16.74
N ASP A 325 10.69 1.93 -17.76
CA ASP A 325 10.70 3.09 -18.66
C ASP A 325 9.34 3.22 -19.38
N LYS A 326 9.26 4.05 -20.41
CA LYS A 326 8.01 4.33 -21.13
C LYS A 326 7.43 3.12 -21.86
N ASP A 327 8.26 2.15 -22.25
CA ASP A 327 7.87 1.01 -23.10
C ASP A 327 8.05 -0.34 -22.42
N ARG A 328 8.86 -0.44 -21.35
CA ARG A 328 9.18 -1.71 -20.70
C ARG A 328 8.69 -1.76 -19.26
N PHE A 329 8.25 -2.95 -18.87
CA PHE A 329 7.80 -3.22 -17.50
C PHE A 329 8.20 -4.63 -17.05
N LEU A 330 8.35 -4.77 -15.75
CA LEU A 330 8.56 -6.05 -15.08
C LEU A 330 7.23 -6.62 -14.61
N VAL A 331 7.09 -7.91 -14.75
CA VAL A 331 5.99 -8.70 -14.17
C VAL A 331 6.59 -9.77 -13.28
N ARG A 332 6.03 -9.92 -12.08
CA ARG A 332 6.31 -11.03 -11.17
C ARG A 332 5.22 -12.08 -11.36
N GLN A 333 5.58 -13.26 -11.89
CA GLN A 333 4.63 -14.32 -12.22
C GLN A 333 5.23 -15.73 -12.05
N GLU A 334 4.38 -16.75 -11.85
CA GLU A 334 4.77 -18.14 -11.69
C GLU A 334 4.43 -19.02 -12.91
N SER A 335 3.56 -18.55 -13.80
CA SER A 335 2.92 -19.36 -14.85
C SER A 335 3.87 -20.06 -15.81
N HIS A 336 5.11 -19.60 -15.96
CA HIS A 336 6.09 -20.21 -16.87
C HIS A 336 6.84 -21.39 -16.27
N THR A 337 7.05 -21.43 -14.96
CA THR A 337 7.96 -22.41 -14.34
C THR A 337 7.38 -23.08 -13.09
N GLY A 338 6.27 -22.59 -12.56
CA GLY A 338 5.74 -22.98 -11.25
C GLY A 338 6.48 -22.32 -10.07
N TRP A 339 7.42 -21.39 -10.37
CA TRP A 339 8.15 -20.60 -9.40
C TRP A 339 7.95 -19.12 -9.72
N MET A 340 7.76 -18.31 -8.69
CA MET A 340 7.54 -16.87 -8.83
C MET A 340 8.82 -16.16 -9.27
N HIS A 341 8.89 -15.72 -10.54
CA HIS A 341 10.04 -15.06 -11.14
C HIS A 341 9.70 -13.74 -11.78
N LEU A 342 10.74 -12.96 -12.12
CA LEU A 342 10.64 -11.70 -12.83
C LEU A 342 10.84 -11.89 -14.32
N TYR A 343 9.94 -11.31 -15.09
CA TYR A 343 9.97 -11.29 -16.55
C TYR A 343 9.89 -9.85 -17.04
N LEU A 344 10.67 -9.55 -18.07
CA LEU A 344 10.66 -8.25 -18.72
C LEU A 344 9.77 -8.29 -19.95
N TYR A 345 8.85 -7.34 -20.03
CA TYR A 345 7.94 -7.15 -21.14
C TYR A 345 8.14 -5.79 -21.80
N ASN A 346 7.70 -5.69 -23.04
CA ASN A 346 7.58 -4.43 -23.77
C ASN A 346 6.12 -4.25 -24.21
N VAL A 347 5.59 -3.06 -24.08
CA VAL A 347 4.18 -2.75 -24.37
C VAL A 347 3.72 -3.09 -25.81
N ARG A 348 4.68 -3.18 -26.76
CA ARG A 348 4.40 -3.53 -28.17
C ARG A 348 4.88 -4.91 -28.57
N ALA A 349 6.06 -5.28 -28.09
CA ALA A 349 6.72 -6.53 -28.49
C ALA A 349 6.37 -7.73 -27.57
N GLY A 350 5.64 -7.51 -26.48
CA GLY A 350 5.34 -8.56 -25.50
C GLY A 350 6.54 -9.00 -24.68
N LEU A 351 6.66 -10.28 -24.38
CA LEU A 351 7.72 -10.86 -23.55
C LEU A 351 9.10 -10.68 -24.20
N LEU A 352 10.00 -10.02 -23.49
CA LEU A 352 11.42 -9.88 -23.87
C LEU A 352 12.28 -11.00 -23.28
N GLY A 353 11.94 -11.52 -22.10
CA GLY A 353 12.64 -12.63 -21.50
C GLY A 353 12.54 -12.68 -19.98
N ALA A 354 13.01 -13.80 -19.40
CA ALA A 354 13.10 -13.99 -17.96
C ALA A 354 14.33 -13.25 -17.41
N VAL A 355 14.10 -12.44 -16.39
CA VAL A 355 15.16 -11.70 -15.65
C VAL A 355 15.74 -12.57 -14.53
N THR A 356 14.90 -13.40 -13.90
CA THR A 356 15.32 -14.37 -12.86
C THR A 356 14.89 -15.78 -13.23
N ARG A 357 15.63 -16.78 -12.74
CA ARG A 357 15.37 -18.21 -13.00
C ARG A 357 15.89 -19.08 -11.87
N GLY A 358 15.28 -20.24 -11.65
CA GLY A 358 15.71 -21.23 -10.68
C GLY A 358 14.52 -21.91 -9.98
N GLU A 359 14.84 -22.84 -9.06
CA GLU A 359 13.85 -23.52 -8.21
C GLU A 359 13.69 -22.77 -6.88
N TRP A 360 13.30 -21.52 -6.97
CA TRP A 360 13.13 -20.57 -5.86
C TRP A 360 12.25 -19.40 -6.30
N GLU A 361 11.81 -18.59 -5.37
CA GLU A 361 10.85 -17.53 -5.62
C GLU A 361 11.41 -16.13 -5.38
N VAL A 362 11.06 -15.20 -6.25
CA VAL A 362 11.08 -13.77 -5.95
C VAL A 362 9.86 -13.44 -5.09
N THR A 363 10.09 -13.06 -3.84
CA THR A 363 9.01 -12.77 -2.90
C THR A 363 8.56 -11.30 -2.93
N GLU A 364 9.48 -10.40 -3.29
CA GLU A 364 9.19 -8.96 -3.36
C GLU A 364 10.11 -8.29 -4.38
N VAL A 365 9.56 -7.34 -5.15
CA VAL A 365 10.34 -6.38 -5.94
C VAL A 365 10.55 -5.14 -5.07
N VAL A 366 11.81 -4.88 -4.70
CA VAL A 366 12.18 -3.74 -3.86
C VAL A 366 12.19 -2.44 -4.68
N GLY A 367 12.72 -2.50 -5.90
CA GLY A 367 12.77 -1.39 -6.83
C GLY A 367 13.45 -1.77 -8.14
N ALA A 368 13.32 -0.91 -9.15
CA ALA A 368 13.98 -1.11 -10.44
C ALA A 368 14.31 0.22 -11.12
N THR A 369 15.33 0.16 -11.98
CA THR A 369 15.67 1.19 -12.96
C THR A 369 15.54 0.61 -14.38
N SER A 370 15.75 1.41 -15.39
CA SER A 370 15.79 0.94 -16.79
C SER A 370 16.91 -0.07 -17.08
N LYS A 371 17.80 -0.35 -16.13
CA LYS A 371 18.96 -1.23 -16.29
C LYS A 371 18.98 -2.42 -15.34
N ARG A 372 18.44 -2.29 -14.12
CA ARG A 372 18.60 -3.24 -13.01
C ARG A 372 17.35 -3.32 -12.14
N VAL A 373 17.12 -4.45 -11.52
CA VAL A 373 16.09 -4.66 -10.51
C VAL A 373 16.72 -5.18 -9.21
N TRP A 374 16.13 -4.76 -8.07
CA TRP A 374 16.43 -5.24 -6.72
C TRP A 374 15.22 -6.00 -6.19
N TYR A 375 15.47 -7.17 -5.61
CA TYR A 375 14.39 -8.05 -5.17
C TYR A 375 14.80 -8.90 -3.96
N LEU A 376 13.82 -9.31 -3.19
CA LEU A 376 13.95 -10.32 -2.14
C LEU A 376 13.57 -11.68 -2.71
N SER A 377 14.33 -12.70 -2.31
CA SER A 377 14.07 -14.06 -2.79
C SER A 377 14.37 -15.15 -1.77
N THR A 378 13.78 -16.34 -2.00
CA THR A 378 14.05 -17.58 -1.27
C THR A 378 15.28 -18.31 -1.77
N GLU A 379 16.04 -17.74 -2.72
CA GLU A 379 17.24 -18.38 -3.27
C GLU A 379 18.21 -18.76 -2.13
N GLY A 380 18.60 -20.01 -2.08
CA GLY A 380 19.46 -20.59 -1.06
C GLY A 380 18.73 -21.19 0.15
N SER A 381 17.50 -20.77 0.48
CA SER A 381 16.69 -21.39 1.53
C SER A 381 15.23 -20.89 1.52
N PRO A 382 14.23 -21.77 1.63
CA PRO A 382 12.81 -21.40 1.66
C PRO A 382 12.42 -20.60 2.91
N ILE A 383 13.18 -20.69 3.99
CA ILE A 383 12.92 -19.98 5.26
C ILE A 383 13.69 -18.66 5.37
N ARG A 384 14.46 -18.28 4.36
CA ARG A 384 15.25 -17.04 4.35
C ARG A 384 14.76 -16.09 3.26
N ARG A 385 15.00 -14.81 3.47
CA ARG A 385 14.77 -13.74 2.48
C ARG A 385 16.03 -12.91 2.38
N ASN A 386 16.69 -12.98 1.22
CA ASN A 386 17.91 -12.22 0.94
C ASN A 386 17.64 -11.21 -0.16
N LEU A 387 18.35 -10.08 -0.08
CA LEU A 387 18.33 -9.05 -1.11
C LEU A 387 19.31 -9.39 -2.22
N TYR A 388 18.81 -9.34 -3.44
CA TYR A 388 19.59 -9.51 -4.66
C TYR A 388 19.38 -8.32 -5.58
N SER A 389 20.36 -8.11 -6.47
CA SER A 389 20.16 -7.27 -7.63
C SER A 389 20.60 -8.02 -8.89
N VAL A 390 19.94 -7.72 -10.02
CA VAL A 390 20.26 -8.31 -11.32
C VAL A 390 19.96 -7.31 -12.43
N ARG A 391 20.73 -7.33 -13.51
CA ARG A 391 20.41 -6.55 -14.71
C ARG A 391 19.14 -7.08 -15.35
N LEU A 392 18.42 -6.21 -16.08
CA LEU A 392 17.17 -6.60 -16.75
C LEU A 392 17.36 -7.66 -17.85
N ASP A 393 18.59 -7.89 -18.31
CA ASP A 393 18.98 -8.98 -19.23
C ASP A 393 19.31 -10.31 -18.51
N GLY A 394 19.12 -10.37 -17.17
CA GLY A 394 19.40 -11.53 -16.33
C GLY A 394 20.89 -11.72 -15.97
N ARG A 395 21.77 -10.85 -16.40
CA ARG A 395 23.22 -10.92 -16.13
C ARG A 395 23.59 -10.14 -14.87
N ASP A 396 24.83 -10.35 -14.39
CA ASP A 396 25.41 -9.63 -13.25
C ASP A 396 24.49 -9.66 -12.02
N LYS A 397 24.01 -10.87 -11.68
CA LYS A 397 23.26 -11.10 -10.44
C LYS A 397 24.21 -11.02 -9.25
N ARG A 398 23.80 -10.29 -8.21
CA ARG A 398 24.54 -10.11 -6.96
C ARG A 398 23.66 -10.29 -5.76
N ARG A 399 24.09 -11.07 -4.77
CA ARG A 399 23.49 -11.05 -3.44
C ARG A 399 24.07 -9.86 -2.67
N LEU A 400 23.22 -9.05 -2.07
CA LEU A 400 23.61 -7.82 -1.36
C LEU A 400 23.60 -7.99 0.17
N THR A 401 22.81 -8.91 0.70
CA THR A 401 22.83 -9.27 2.11
C THR A 401 23.87 -10.35 2.39
N THR A 402 24.69 -10.16 3.43
CA THR A 402 25.81 -11.06 3.75
C THR A 402 25.50 -12.11 4.82
N GLY A 403 24.55 -11.84 5.70
CA GLY A 403 24.17 -12.73 6.81
C GLY A 403 23.15 -13.79 6.42
N GLU A 404 22.82 -14.63 7.40
CA GLU A 404 21.70 -15.56 7.34
C GLU A 404 20.50 -14.94 8.07
N GLY A 405 19.33 -14.90 7.42
CA GLY A 405 18.14 -14.34 8.05
C GLY A 405 17.01 -14.07 7.10
N PHE A 406 16.01 -13.41 7.65
CA PHE A 406 14.87 -12.88 6.92
C PHE A 406 15.02 -11.36 6.90
N TYR A 407 15.28 -10.79 5.73
CA TYR A 407 15.47 -9.37 5.54
C TYR A 407 14.19 -8.72 5.00
N SER A 408 13.86 -7.55 5.53
CA SER A 408 12.97 -6.57 4.90
C SER A 408 13.81 -5.37 4.49
N VAL A 409 13.45 -4.71 3.40
CA VAL A 409 14.30 -3.68 2.79
C VAL A 409 13.46 -2.43 2.51
N ALA A 410 13.96 -1.29 2.97
CA ALA A 410 13.50 0.03 2.54
C ALA A 410 14.55 0.61 1.58
N PRO A 411 14.23 0.72 0.28
CA PRO A 411 15.20 1.18 -0.70
C PRO A 411 15.46 2.68 -0.59
N SER A 412 16.70 3.08 -0.91
CA SER A 412 17.01 4.50 -1.15
C SER A 412 16.51 4.93 -2.54
N ALA A 413 16.19 6.21 -2.71
CA ALA A 413 15.80 6.77 -4.01
C ALA A 413 16.96 6.78 -5.03
N GLY A 414 18.19 6.64 -4.56
CA GLY A 414 19.42 6.60 -5.38
C GLY A 414 19.83 5.20 -5.87
N MET A 415 18.93 4.19 -5.85
CA MET A 415 19.22 2.84 -6.34
C MET A 415 19.57 2.79 -7.82
#